data_6db708a83e0860f51a7ea60aa0502607
#
_entry.id   6db708a83e0860f51a7ea60aa0502607
#
_cell.length_a   1.000
_cell.length_b   1.000
_cell.length_c   1.000
_cell.angle_alpha   90.00
_cell.angle_beta   90.00
_cell.angle_gamma   90.00
#
_symmetry.space_group_name_H-M   'P 1'
#
loop_
_entity.id
_entity.type
_entity.pdbx_description
1 polymer ?
#
loop_
_entity_poly.entity_id
_entity_poly.type
_entity_poly.pdbx_seq_one_letter_code
_entity_poly.pdbx_strand_id
1 'polypeptide(L)'
;MKSLLVSLFLIVPFVVSHKQPEGKSVIEFNAGFNKDNGYRDLSLISGAKLYRIDIESKPALREKYKIKSLPTIIYFNDGQERYRWEAGIDMRLHVHFTEINEVLTRY
;
A
#
# COMPACT_ATOMS: atom_id res chain seq x y z
N MET A 1 27.06 -4.04 34.38
CA MET A 1 27.06 -4.00 33.51
C MET A 1 26.90 -4.03 32.82
N LYS A 2 26.57 -3.99 33.09
CA LYS A 2 26.38 -3.90 32.20
C LYS A 2 25.88 -3.71 31.47
N SER A 3 25.63 -3.59 31.83
CA SER A 3 25.13 -3.35 30.80
C SER A 3 24.70 -3.07 30.17
N LEU A 4 24.56 -3.02 30.46
CA LEU A 4 24.17 -2.70 29.50
C LEU A 4 23.57 -2.55 28.92
N LEU A 5 23.55 -2.69 29.35
CA LEU A 5 23.08 -2.51 28.50
C LEU A 5 22.38 -2.34 28.02
N VAL A 6 22.50 -2.43 28.61
CA VAL A 6 21.93 -2.21 27.78
C VAL A 6 21.45 -1.85 27.13
N SER A 7 21.40 -1.86 27.43
CA SER A 7 21.03 -1.52 26.38
C SER A 7 20.63 -1.39 25.67
N LEU A 8 20.47 -1.48 25.95
CA LEU A 8 20.13 -1.35 24.92
C LEU A 8 19.41 -1.35 24.39
N PHE A 9 19.23 -1.38 24.62
CA PHE A 9 18.59 -1.28 23.77
C PHE A 9 17.85 -0.96 23.49
N LEU A 10 17.91 -0.89 24.13
CA LEU A 10 17.30 -0.41 23.52
C LEU A 10 16.92 -0.05 22.91
N ILE A 11 16.75 -0.11 22.95
CA ILE A 11 16.42 0.36 22.01
C ILE A 11 15.80 0.31 21.49
N VAL A 12 15.55 0.28 21.65
CA VAL A 12 14.83 0.29 20.90
C VAL A 12 14.20 0.57 20.44
N PRO A 13 13.88 0.57 20.58
CA PRO A 13 13.18 0.78 19.91
C PRO A 13 12.75 1.43 19.40
N PHE A 14 12.61 1.65 19.16
CA PHE A 14 12.08 2.26 18.47
C PHE A 14 11.62 2.25 17.58
N VAL A 15 11.94 2.46 17.54
CA VAL A 15 11.51 1.91 16.44
C VAL A 15 10.06 1.68 16.21
N VAL A 16 9.45 1.77 17.02
CA VAL A 16 8.08 1.56 17.04
C VAL A 16 7.24 2.53 16.33
N SER A 17 7.76 3.73 16.13
CA SER A 17 7.02 4.81 15.50
C SER A 17 6.69 4.54 14.06
N HIS A 18 7.36 3.60 13.41
CA HIS A 18 7.09 3.31 12.01
C HIS A 18 6.41 1.97 11.85
N LYS A 19 5.43 1.77 12.69
CA LYS A 19 4.70 0.57 12.67
C LYS A 19 4.00 0.34 11.35
N GLN A 20 4.19 -0.82 10.78
CA GLN A 20 3.46 -1.20 9.58
C GLN A 20 2.01 -1.49 9.91
N PRO A 21 1.09 -1.25 8.98
CA PRO A 21 -0.30 -1.63 9.20
C PRO A 21 -0.40 -3.12 9.47
N GLU A 22 -1.18 -3.46 10.47
CA GLU A 22 -1.45 -4.86 10.76
C GLU A 22 -2.60 -5.35 9.92
N GLY A 23 -2.52 -6.63 9.54
CA GLY A 23 -3.57 -7.23 8.75
C GLY A 23 -3.47 -6.83 7.29
N LYS A 24 -4.60 -6.95 6.61
CA LYS A 24 -4.66 -6.72 5.18
C LYS A 24 -5.02 -5.28 4.88
N SER A 25 -4.29 -4.67 3.96
CA SER A 25 -4.61 -3.34 3.47
C SER A 25 -4.43 -3.29 1.96
N VAL A 26 -5.25 -2.47 1.32
CA VAL A 26 -5.21 -2.25 -0.12
C VAL A 26 -5.07 -0.75 -0.33
N ILE A 27 -4.05 -0.35 -1.06
CA ILE A 27 -3.77 1.05 -1.28
C ILE A 27 -3.77 1.34 -2.77
N GLU A 28 -4.57 2.32 -3.16
CA GLU A 28 -4.51 2.84 -4.53
C GLU A 28 -3.62 4.06 -4.55
N PHE A 29 -2.57 4.02 -5.37
CA PHE A 29 -1.70 5.17 -5.60
C PHE A 29 -2.09 5.80 -6.92
N ASN A 30 -2.38 7.09 -6.87
CA ASN A 30 -2.76 7.83 -8.06
C ASN A 30 -2.22 9.26 -7.93
N ALA A 31 -2.55 10.11 -8.87
CA ALA A 31 -2.14 11.52 -8.82
C ALA A 31 -3.33 12.38 -9.22
N GLY A 32 -3.32 13.61 -8.76
CA GLY A 32 -4.43 14.51 -9.00
C GLY A 32 -4.79 14.66 -10.46
N PHE A 33 -3.78 14.75 -11.34
CA PHE A 33 -4.04 14.91 -12.77
C PHE A 33 -4.73 13.69 -13.38
N ASN A 34 -4.68 12.55 -12.73
CA ASN A 34 -5.30 11.30 -13.21
C ASN A 34 -6.48 10.89 -12.34
N LYS A 35 -7.01 11.82 -11.55
CA LYS A 35 -8.03 11.51 -10.55
C LYS A 35 -9.28 10.88 -11.16
N ASP A 36 -9.67 11.33 -12.34
CA ASP A 36 -10.87 10.83 -12.98
C ASP A 36 -10.76 9.37 -13.41
N ASN A 37 -9.55 8.85 -13.48
CA ASN A 37 -9.30 7.46 -13.80
C ASN A 37 -9.03 6.61 -12.56
N GLY A 38 -9.32 7.13 -11.38
CA GLY A 38 -9.21 6.36 -10.15
C GLY A 38 -10.09 5.12 -10.19
N TYR A 39 -9.69 4.11 -9.44
CA TYR A 39 -10.42 2.85 -9.43
C TYR A 39 -11.75 3.04 -8.72
N ARG A 40 -12.83 2.97 -9.48
CA ARG A 40 -14.15 3.32 -8.96
C ARG A 40 -14.67 2.32 -7.92
N ASP A 41 -14.31 1.07 -8.09
CA ASP A 41 -14.87 0.02 -7.26
C ASP A 41 -14.00 -0.31 -6.05
N LEU A 42 -13.13 0.62 -5.66
CA LEU A 42 -12.28 0.40 -4.50
C LEU A 42 -13.11 0.04 -3.27
N SER A 43 -14.23 0.71 -3.08
CA SER A 43 -15.07 0.48 -1.90
C SER A 43 -15.74 -0.89 -1.91
N LEU A 44 -15.73 -1.60 -3.04
CA LEU A 44 -16.30 -2.94 -3.12
C LEU A 44 -15.29 -4.03 -2.76
N ILE A 45 -14.05 -3.64 -2.53
CA ILE A 45 -13.06 -4.58 -2.04
C ILE A 45 -13.32 -4.82 -0.56
N SER A 46 -13.37 -6.09 -0.18
CA SER A 46 -13.70 -6.46 1.19
C SER A 46 -12.56 -7.24 1.83
N GLY A 47 -12.54 -7.24 3.16
CA GLY A 47 -11.54 -8.01 3.90
C GLY A 47 -10.22 -7.29 4.10
N ALA A 48 -10.15 -6.00 3.83
CA ALA A 48 -8.94 -5.23 3.99
C ALA A 48 -9.28 -3.79 4.31
N LYS A 49 -8.35 -3.09 4.92
CA LYS A 49 -8.47 -1.64 5.05
C LYS A 49 -8.11 -1.02 3.71
N LEU A 50 -8.85 0.02 3.32
CA LEU A 50 -8.73 0.61 1.99
C LEU A 50 -8.20 2.03 2.11
N TYR A 51 -7.23 2.38 1.27
CA TYR A 51 -6.63 3.71 1.27
C TYR A 51 -6.45 4.21 -0.14
N ARG A 52 -6.53 5.54 -0.30
CA ARG A 52 -6.13 6.22 -1.53
C ARG A 52 -5.04 7.21 -1.18
N ILE A 53 -3.95 7.17 -1.92
CA ILE A 53 -2.82 8.07 -1.70
C ILE A 53 -2.52 8.81 -2.99
N ASP A 54 -2.43 10.14 -2.86
CA ASP A 54 -2.02 11.00 -3.96
C ASP A 54 -0.52 11.18 -3.88
N ILE A 55 0.20 10.60 -4.85
CA ILE A 55 1.66 10.64 -4.83
C ILE A 55 2.21 12.01 -5.16
N GLU A 56 1.40 12.92 -5.71
CA GLU A 56 1.86 14.29 -5.92
C GLU A 56 2.08 15.02 -4.60
N SER A 57 1.26 14.70 -3.61
CA SER A 57 1.43 15.30 -2.28
C SER A 57 2.39 14.49 -1.41
N LYS A 58 2.76 13.28 -1.84
CA LYS A 58 3.66 12.41 -1.10
C LYS A 58 4.66 11.76 -2.06
N PRO A 59 5.51 12.58 -2.69
CA PRO A 59 6.38 12.05 -3.75
C PRO A 59 7.36 10.99 -3.29
N ALA A 60 7.74 10.99 -2.03
CA ALA A 60 8.66 9.97 -1.53
C ALA A 60 8.07 8.57 -1.63
N LEU A 61 6.75 8.44 -1.62
CA LEU A 61 6.11 7.14 -1.71
C LEU A 61 6.20 6.53 -3.09
N ARG A 62 6.30 7.38 -4.11
CA ARG A 62 6.50 6.89 -5.48
C ARG A 62 7.76 6.04 -5.55
N GLU A 63 8.83 6.52 -4.97
CA GLU A 63 10.10 5.83 -5.00
C GLU A 63 10.11 4.65 -4.05
N LYS A 64 9.56 4.84 -2.86
CA LYS A 64 9.54 3.80 -1.86
C LYS A 64 8.83 2.55 -2.36
N TYR A 65 7.70 2.72 -3.03
CA TYR A 65 6.90 1.60 -3.51
C TYR A 65 7.09 1.32 -4.99
N LYS A 66 8.02 2.02 -5.64
CA LYS A 66 8.35 1.82 -7.04
C LYS A 66 7.10 1.93 -7.91
N ILE A 67 6.38 3.02 -7.75
CA ILE A 67 5.17 3.28 -8.53
C ILE A 67 5.58 3.77 -9.91
N LYS A 68 5.31 2.96 -10.93
CA LYS A 68 5.70 3.26 -12.30
C LYS A 68 4.54 3.70 -13.18
N SER A 69 3.34 3.33 -12.80
CA SER A 69 2.15 3.69 -13.57
C SER A 69 1.04 4.11 -12.61
N LEU A 70 0.05 4.80 -13.13
CA LEU A 70 -1.05 5.33 -12.33
C LEU A 70 -2.37 4.98 -12.99
N PRO A 71 -3.33 4.54 -12.24
CA PRO A 71 -3.19 4.16 -10.83
C PRO A 71 -2.51 2.81 -10.66
N THR A 72 -1.94 2.59 -9.49
CA THR A 72 -1.43 1.29 -9.08
C THR A 72 -2.12 0.92 -7.78
N ILE A 73 -2.63 -0.30 -7.69
CA ILE A 73 -3.19 -0.81 -6.45
C ILE A 73 -2.25 -1.85 -5.90
N ILE A 74 -1.91 -1.73 -4.63
CA ILE A 74 -1.04 -2.71 -3.96
C ILE A 74 -1.77 -3.29 -2.77
N TYR A 75 -1.74 -4.61 -2.67
CA TYR A 75 -2.25 -5.34 -1.52
C TYR A 75 -1.09 -5.69 -0.60
N PHE A 76 -1.20 -5.26 0.64
CA PHE A 76 -0.23 -5.56 1.70
C PHE A 76 -0.88 -6.45 2.74
N ASN A 77 -0.09 -7.38 3.27
CA ASN A 77 -0.52 -8.15 4.43
C ASN A 77 0.56 -8.02 5.50
N ASP A 78 0.19 -7.45 6.64
CA ASP A 78 1.11 -7.15 7.74
C ASP A 78 2.32 -6.35 7.25
N GLY A 79 2.06 -5.38 6.38
CA GLY A 79 3.08 -4.48 5.89
C GLY A 79 3.91 -4.99 4.75
N GLN A 80 3.70 -6.24 4.33
CA GLN A 80 4.45 -6.81 3.21
C GLN A 80 3.60 -6.79 1.95
N GLU A 81 4.20 -6.31 0.85
CA GLU A 81 3.51 -6.32 -0.43
C GLU A 81 3.30 -7.76 -0.89
N ARG A 82 2.03 -8.07 -1.21
CA ARG A 82 1.68 -9.42 -1.63
C ARG A 82 1.29 -9.47 -3.10
N TYR A 83 0.70 -8.40 -3.61
CA TYR A 83 0.26 -8.37 -4.99
C TYR A 83 0.06 -6.92 -5.41
N ARG A 84 0.22 -6.65 -6.72
CA ARG A 84 -0.08 -5.32 -7.24
C ARG A 84 -0.72 -5.40 -8.61
N TRP A 85 -1.52 -4.42 -8.89
CA TRP A 85 -2.17 -4.24 -10.19
C TRP A 85 -1.73 -2.88 -10.72
N GLU A 86 -1.18 -2.86 -11.91
CA GLU A 86 -0.62 -1.64 -12.49
C GLU A 86 -1.38 -1.29 -13.76
N ALA A 87 -1.72 -0.01 -13.91
CA ALA A 87 -2.40 0.46 -15.10
C ALA A 87 -1.47 0.44 -16.31
N GLY A 88 -2.07 0.29 -17.48
CA GLY A 88 -1.35 0.41 -18.72
C GLY A 88 -1.21 1.86 -19.17
N ILE A 89 -0.95 2.04 -20.46
CA ILE A 89 -0.69 3.38 -21.01
C ILE A 89 -1.95 4.25 -21.01
N ASP A 90 -3.14 3.66 -20.92
CA ASP A 90 -4.36 4.43 -20.83
C ASP A 90 -4.60 5.00 -19.45
N MET A 91 -3.72 4.70 -18.49
CA MET A 91 -3.78 5.18 -17.12
C MET A 91 -5.09 4.82 -16.42
N ARG A 92 -5.55 3.60 -16.66
CA ARG A 92 -6.76 3.05 -16.04
C ARG A 92 -6.49 1.62 -15.61
N LEU A 93 -7.13 1.22 -14.51
CA LEU A 93 -7.11 -0.18 -14.09
C LEU A 93 -8.37 -0.86 -14.60
N HIS A 94 -8.19 -1.99 -15.25
CA HIS A 94 -9.30 -2.76 -15.83
C HIS A 94 -9.62 -4.02 -15.05
N VAL A 95 -8.94 -4.24 -13.94
CA VAL A 95 -9.20 -5.41 -13.11
C VAL A 95 -10.57 -5.26 -12.43
N HIS A 96 -11.32 -6.36 -12.37
CA HIS A 96 -12.60 -6.35 -11.66
C HIS A 96 -12.35 -6.54 -10.15
N PHE A 97 -13.19 -5.91 -9.33
CA PHE A 97 -12.98 -5.98 -7.88
C PHE A 97 -13.08 -7.41 -7.34
N THR A 98 -13.83 -8.28 -8.02
CA THR A 98 -13.92 -9.68 -7.57
C THR A 98 -12.59 -10.41 -7.69
N GLU A 99 -11.79 -10.06 -8.69
CA GLU A 99 -10.46 -10.63 -8.80
C GLU A 99 -9.58 -10.17 -7.64
N ILE A 100 -9.67 -8.90 -7.28
CA ILE A 100 -8.91 -8.39 -6.14
C ILE A 100 -9.34 -9.10 -4.87
N ASN A 101 -10.65 -9.23 -4.65
CA ASN A 101 -11.15 -9.92 -3.48
C ASN A 101 -10.66 -11.36 -3.42
N GLU A 102 -10.59 -12.01 -4.57
CA GLU A 102 -10.11 -13.38 -4.62
C GLU A 102 -8.63 -13.48 -4.22
N VAL A 103 -7.82 -12.55 -4.70
CA VAL A 103 -6.40 -12.53 -4.36
C VAL A 103 -6.24 -12.33 -2.86
N LEU A 104 -7.05 -11.46 -2.25
CA LEU A 104 -6.99 -11.22 -0.83
C LEU A 104 -7.28 -12.48 0.00
N THR A 105 -8.08 -13.38 -0.51
CA THR A 105 -8.37 -14.62 0.21
C THR A 105 -7.25 -15.64 0.07
N ARG A 106 -6.42 -15.51 -0.98
CA ARG A 106 -5.36 -16.48 -1.23
C ARG A 106 -4.02 -16.08 -0.62
N TYR A 107 -3.77 -14.82 -0.54
CA TYR A 107 -2.47 -14.31 -0.11
C TYR A 107 -2.60 -13.38 1.06
#